data_c9aaca0fb3260b851c00c2fb4be3decf
#
_entry.id   c9aaca0fb3260b851c00c2fb4be3decf
#
_cell.length_a   1.000
_cell.length_b   1.000
_cell.length_c   1.000
_cell.angle_alpha   90.00
_cell.angle_beta   90.00
_cell.angle_gamma   90.00
#
_symmetry.space_group_name_H-M   'P 1'
#
loop_
_entity.id
_entity.type
_entity.pdbx_description
1 polymer ?
#
loop_
_entity_poly.entity_id
_entity_poly.type
_entity_poly.pdbx_seq_one_letter_code
_entity_poly.pdbx_strand_id
1 'polypeptide(L)'
;KAFIDSVQHFKPLISFTSTEPLLYKGLIEIAHYIKNRNLNLSITTNGYLLPKFAEEFVNTGVDSISISLDGPPKVHNKIRGISDSFEKAIDGLERIESLKKKYNKKHPLVSINYTIIEYNSDQLVSFINYMDKYDVALYTFSHSNFVTTEMSDLHNTKFGHIGHSRPTCITNTNFNKIDYEELSNQILHIKKTKSNLPVLFVPDFNNAEEIDVYYMNHTKKFGNRTCFVPWKYAQILVNGDVTVLTRCFDVTFGNIFKNEFENIWNGSRMKTFRSALKKNSYFPACLRCCGLF
;
A
#
# COMPACT_ATOMS: atom_id res chain seq x y z
N LYS A 1 -18.23 -11.79 7.83
CA LYS A 1 -18.17 -12.03 9.29
C LYS A 1 -17.61 -13.44 9.56
N ALA A 2 -18.19 -14.53 9.01
CA ALA A 2 -17.71 -15.89 9.22
C ALA A 2 -16.19 -16.07 8.97
N PHE A 3 -15.65 -15.47 7.90
CA PHE A 3 -14.19 -15.47 7.66
C PHE A 3 -13.41 -14.82 8.81
N ILE A 4 -13.87 -13.68 9.34
CA ILE A 4 -13.20 -13.00 10.49
C ILE A 4 -13.23 -13.92 11.71
N ASP A 5 -14.36 -14.59 11.96
CA ASP A 5 -14.48 -15.54 13.07
C ASP A 5 -13.53 -16.71 12.93
N SER A 6 -13.34 -17.24 11.70
CA SER A 6 -12.43 -18.37 11.46
C SER A 6 -10.95 -18.03 11.66
N VAL A 7 -10.57 -16.76 11.54
CA VAL A 7 -9.16 -16.34 11.65
C VAL A 7 -8.82 -15.54 12.92
N GLN A 8 -9.82 -15.21 13.76
CA GLN A 8 -9.61 -14.34 14.94
C GLN A 8 -8.58 -14.88 15.93
N HIS A 9 -8.43 -16.19 16.04
CA HIS A 9 -7.48 -16.83 16.95
C HIS A 9 -6.01 -16.54 16.57
N PHE A 10 -5.71 -16.21 15.31
CA PHE A 10 -4.40 -15.74 14.87
C PHE A 10 -4.14 -14.27 15.21
N LYS A 11 -5.15 -13.53 15.68
CA LYS A 11 -5.11 -12.07 15.94
C LYS A 11 -4.55 -11.28 14.75
N PRO A 12 -5.06 -11.47 13.52
CA PRO A 12 -4.55 -10.77 12.36
C PRO A 12 -4.85 -9.28 12.43
N LEU A 13 -4.02 -8.47 11.77
CA LEU A 13 -4.42 -7.15 11.33
C LEU A 13 -5.37 -7.31 10.14
N ILE A 14 -6.59 -6.83 10.26
CA ILE A 14 -7.53 -6.73 9.14
C ILE A 14 -7.31 -5.40 8.45
N SER A 15 -7.02 -5.41 7.16
CA SER A 15 -6.77 -4.20 6.39
C SER A 15 -7.76 -4.08 5.23
N PHE A 16 -8.51 -2.98 5.20
CA PHE A 16 -9.32 -2.61 4.05
C PHE A 16 -8.48 -1.70 3.14
N THR A 17 -8.15 -2.24 1.98
CA THR A 17 -7.35 -1.57 0.96
C THR A 17 -7.90 -1.92 -0.41
N SER A 18 -7.40 -1.31 -1.47
CA SER A 18 -7.91 -1.47 -2.84
C SER A 18 -9.15 -0.61 -3.13
N THR A 19 -9.28 -0.14 -4.35
CA THR A 19 -10.30 0.81 -4.80
C THR A 19 -10.53 1.93 -3.77
N GLU A 20 -11.73 2.05 -3.18
CA GLU A 20 -12.04 3.00 -2.10
C GLU A 20 -12.96 2.32 -1.07
N PRO A 21 -12.42 1.93 0.10
CA PRO A 21 -13.21 1.24 1.13
C PRO A 21 -14.38 2.06 1.66
N LEU A 22 -14.28 3.41 1.67
CA LEU A 22 -15.32 4.29 2.20
C LEU A 22 -16.59 4.30 1.35
N LEU A 23 -16.58 3.71 0.16
CA LEU A 23 -17.77 3.51 -0.66
C LEU A 23 -18.60 2.29 -0.21
N TYR A 24 -18.03 1.40 0.61
CA TYR A 24 -18.75 0.21 1.06
C TYR A 24 -19.74 0.56 2.17
N LYS A 25 -21.02 0.41 1.92
CA LYS A 25 -22.12 0.78 2.84
C LYS A 25 -22.06 0.03 4.19
N GLY A 26 -21.50 -1.19 4.21
CA GLY A 26 -21.34 -2.01 5.43
C GLY A 26 -20.04 -1.76 6.20
N LEU A 27 -19.25 -0.74 5.84
CA LEU A 27 -17.91 -0.53 6.41
C LEU A 27 -17.94 -0.34 7.93
N ILE A 28 -18.82 0.49 8.43
CA ILE A 28 -18.93 0.78 9.88
C ILE A 28 -19.39 -0.46 10.65
N GLU A 29 -20.37 -1.18 10.13
CA GLU A 29 -20.84 -2.43 10.74
C GLU A 29 -19.71 -3.47 10.85
N ILE A 30 -18.92 -3.64 9.79
CA ILE A 30 -17.82 -4.61 9.81
C ILE A 30 -16.65 -4.10 10.65
N ALA A 31 -16.42 -2.80 10.75
CA ALA A 31 -15.42 -2.21 11.63
C ALA A 31 -15.75 -2.49 13.11
N HIS A 32 -16.98 -2.24 13.54
CA HIS A 32 -17.45 -2.63 14.89
C HIS A 32 -17.32 -4.13 15.13
N TYR A 33 -17.67 -4.94 14.13
CA TYR A 33 -17.56 -6.40 14.23
C TYR A 33 -16.13 -6.87 14.48
N ILE A 34 -15.16 -6.25 13.80
CA ILE A 34 -13.72 -6.53 13.97
C ILE A 34 -13.24 -6.06 15.35
N LYS A 35 -13.57 -4.82 15.74
CA LYS A 35 -13.09 -4.24 16.99
C LYS A 35 -13.69 -4.94 18.23
N ASN A 36 -14.95 -5.40 18.17
CA ASN A 36 -15.56 -6.20 19.23
C ASN A 36 -14.89 -7.58 19.45
N ARG A 37 -14.02 -8.01 18.53
CA ARG A 37 -13.18 -9.21 18.65
C ARG A 37 -11.75 -8.92 19.08
N ASN A 38 -11.48 -7.68 19.48
CA ASN A 38 -10.14 -7.20 19.85
C ASN A 38 -9.09 -7.44 18.71
N LEU A 39 -9.53 -7.32 17.46
CA LEU A 39 -8.64 -7.38 16.29
C LEU A 39 -8.23 -5.97 15.88
N ASN A 40 -7.03 -5.87 15.31
CA ASN A 40 -6.55 -4.62 14.75
C ASN A 40 -7.16 -4.37 13.37
N LEU A 41 -7.54 -3.12 13.12
CA LEU A 41 -8.17 -2.66 11.87
C LEU A 41 -7.40 -1.49 11.27
N SER A 42 -6.98 -1.63 10.01
CA SER A 42 -6.39 -0.57 9.20
C SER A 42 -7.26 -0.28 7.97
N ILE A 43 -7.35 0.99 7.59
CA ILE A 43 -8.11 1.42 6.40
C ILE A 43 -7.20 2.30 5.54
N THR A 44 -7.07 1.95 4.24
CA THR A 44 -6.40 2.80 3.26
C THR A 44 -7.46 3.47 2.38
N THR A 45 -7.41 4.80 2.28
CA THR A 45 -8.42 5.60 1.57
C THR A 45 -7.76 6.71 0.74
N ASN A 46 -8.46 7.16 -0.31
CA ASN A 46 -8.12 8.41 -1.01
C ASN A 46 -8.46 9.67 -0.20
N GLY A 47 -9.15 9.52 0.93
CA GLY A 47 -9.48 10.60 1.85
C GLY A 47 -10.72 11.43 1.49
N TYR A 48 -11.25 11.31 0.29
CA TYR A 48 -12.35 12.17 -0.19
C TYR A 48 -13.62 12.10 0.67
N LEU A 49 -13.97 10.91 1.12
CA LEU A 49 -15.12 10.68 1.99
C LEU A 49 -14.77 10.69 3.49
N LEU A 50 -13.51 10.81 3.84
CA LEU A 50 -13.03 10.71 5.23
C LEU A 50 -13.73 11.67 6.21
N PRO A 51 -14.08 12.93 5.83
CA PRO A 51 -14.80 13.83 6.72
C PRO A 51 -16.14 13.28 7.24
N LYS A 52 -16.81 12.42 6.44
CA LYS A 52 -18.08 11.80 6.81
C LYS A 52 -17.92 10.62 7.79
N PHE A 53 -16.74 10.01 7.81
CA PHE A 53 -16.46 8.81 8.59
C PHE A 53 -15.59 9.07 9.83
N ALA A 54 -15.04 10.29 9.97
CA ALA A 54 -14.06 10.61 11.01
C ALA A 54 -14.55 10.29 12.42
N GLU A 55 -15.78 10.67 12.76
CA GLU A 55 -16.35 10.43 14.08
C GLU A 55 -16.58 8.94 14.35
N GLU A 56 -17.13 8.22 13.37
CA GLU A 56 -17.34 6.78 13.48
C GLU A 56 -16.03 6.00 13.65
N PHE A 57 -14.98 6.40 12.95
CA PHE A 57 -13.68 5.74 13.07
C PHE A 57 -13.00 5.97 14.42
N VAL A 58 -13.12 7.18 14.97
CA VAL A 58 -12.63 7.49 16.32
C VAL A 58 -13.45 6.75 17.38
N ASN A 59 -14.78 6.72 17.26
CA ASN A 59 -15.67 6.03 18.21
C ASN A 59 -15.50 4.52 18.16
N THR A 60 -15.42 3.94 16.97
CA THR A 60 -15.21 2.48 16.77
C THR A 60 -13.82 2.05 17.22
N GLY A 61 -12.85 2.97 17.29
CA GLY A 61 -11.47 2.67 17.66
C GLY A 61 -10.71 1.97 16.54
N VAL A 62 -10.90 2.40 15.28
CA VAL A 62 -10.04 2.00 14.15
C VAL A 62 -8.59 2.28 14.53
N ASP A 63 -7.68 1.32 14.33
CA ASP A 63 -6.30 1.45 14.83
C ASP A 63 -5.46 2.38 13.97
N SER A 64 -5.61 2.30 12.63
CA SER A 64 -4.87 3.17 11.71
C SER A 64 -5.65 3.50 10.45
N ILE A 65 -5.41 4.70 9.94
CA ILE A 65 -5.92 5.16 8.64
C ILE A 65 -4.73 5.63 7.80
N SER A 66 -4.63 5.12 6.59
CA SER A 66 -3.62 5.53 5.62
C SER A 66 -4.28 6.34 4.52
N ILE A 67 -3.94 7.63 4.42
CA ILE A 67 -4.50 8.54 3.42
C ILE A 67 -3.54 8.62 2.24
N SER A 68 -4.04 8.45 1.03
CA SER A 68 -3.25 8.58 -0.18
C SER A 68 -3.20 10.06 -0.61
N LEU A 69 -2.06 10.72 -0.44
CA LEU A 69 -1.81 12.09 -0.88
C LEU A 69 -0.54 12.14 -1.73
N ASP A 70 -0.65 12.61 -2.97
CA ASP A 70 0.42 12.53 -3.97
C ASP A 70 1.03 13.91 -4.31
N GLY A 71 1.02 14.84 -3.37
CA GLY A 71 1.64 16.16 -3.55
C GLY A 71 0.90 17.28 -2.84
N PRO A 72 1.39 18.52 -2.97
CA PRO A 72 0.68 19.73 -2.53
C PRO A 72 -0.70 19.85 -3.23
N PRO A 73 -1.64 20.68 -2.73
CA PRO A 73 -3.03 20.70 -3.15
C PRO A 73 -3.26 20.67 -4.67
N LYS A 74 -2.64 21.58 -5.41
CA LYS A 74 -2.81 21.67 -6.86
C LYS A 74 -2.29 20.43 -7.60
N VAL A 75 -1.16 19.89 -7.16
CA VAL A 75 -0.54 18.71 -7.76
C VAL A 75 -1.39 17.47 -7.49
N HIS A 76 -1.75 17.25 -6.23
CA HIS A 76 -2.61 16.14 -5.85
C HIS A 76 -3.96 16.15 -6.59
N ASN A 77 -4.65 17.31 -6.58
CA ASN A 77 -5.95 17.44 -7.23
C ASN A 77 -5.88 17.15 -8.73
N LYS A 78 -4.79 17.60 -9.40
CA LYS A 78 -4.53 17.29 -10.81
C LYS A 78 -4.30 15.80 -11.04
N ILE A 79 -3.50 15.13 -10.19
CA ILE A 79 -3.20 13.69 -10.31
C ILE A 79 -4.48 12.87 -10.08
N ARG A 80 -5.30 13.25 -9.09
CA ARG A 80 -6.54 12.52 -8.77
C ARG A 80 -7.72 12.88 -9.67
N GLY A 81 -7.61 13.95 -10.47
CA GLY A 81 -8.66 14.41 -11.38
C GLY A 81 -9.89 14.98 -10.67
N ILE A 82 -9.77 15.39 -9.42
CA ILE A 82 -10.84 15.94 -8.58
C ILE A 82 -10.35 17.22 -7.94
N SER A 83 -11.04 18.34 -8.17
CA SER A 83 -10.58 19.69 -7.85
C SER A 83 -10.41 20.00 -6.37
N ASP A 84 -11.08 19.27 -5.48
CA ASP A 84 -11.06 19.45 -4.02
C ASP A 84 -10.65 18.17 -3.25
N SER A 85 -9.97 17.25 -3.94
CA SER A 85 -9.58 15.96 -3.36
C SER A 85 -8.63 16.12 -2.17
N PHE A 86 -7.66 17.02 -2.28
CA PHE A 86 -6.72 17.32 -1.22
C PHE A 86 -7.41 17.93 -0.01
N GLU A 87 -8.25 18.94 -0.25
CA GLU A 87 -8.96 19.69 0.78
C GLU A 87 -9.91 18.78 1.57
N LYS A 88 -10.59 17.86 0.90
CA LYS A 88 -11.43 16.84 1.56
C LYS A 88 -10.62 15.88 2.43
N ALA A 89 -9.48 15.42 1.94
CA ALA A 89 -8.62 14.53 2.71
C ALA A 89 -8.07 15.22 3.97
N ILE A 90 -7.68 16.51 3.85
CA ILE A 90 -7.21 17.32 4.98
C ILE A 90 -8.35 17.62 5.97
N ASP A 91 -9.55 18.00 5.50
CA ASP A 91 -10.72 18.17 6.38
C ASP A 91 -10.97 16.88 7.22
N GLY A 92 -10.85 15.72 6.58
CA GLY A 92 -10.97 14.43 7.28
C GLY A 92 -9.90 14.21 8.34
N LEU A 93 -8.64 14.54 8.03
CA LEU A 93 -7.53 14.44 8.97
C LEU A 93 -7.74 15.39 10.18
N GLU A 94 -8.05 16.67 9.94
CA GLU A 94 -8.30 17.68 10.97
C GLU A 94 -9.48 17.29 11.88
N ARG A 95 -10.55 16.72 11.32
CA ARG A 95 -11.67 16.18 12.11
C ARG A 95 -11.23 15.02 13.00
N ILE A 96 -10.45 14.08 12.50
CA ILE A 96 -9.92 12.96 13.29
C ILE A 96 -9.07 13.50 14.45
N GLU A 97 -8.16 14.44 14.19
CA GLU A 97 -7.32 15.05 15.24
C GLU A 97 -8.17 15.74 16.31
N SER A 98 -9.16 16.56 15.89
CA SER A 98 -10.08 17.27 16.79
C SER A 98 -10.89 16.29 17.65
N LEU A 99 -11.44 15.25 17.04
CA LEU A 99 -12.25 14.22 17.73
C LEU A 99 -11.41 13.37 18.68
N LYS A 100 -10.18 13.01 18.31
CA LYS A 100 -9.23 12.33 19.20
C LYS A 100 -8.96 13.17 20.45
N LYS A 101 -8.74 14.46 20.31
CA LYS A 101 -8.57 15.39 21.44
C LYS A 101 -9.83 15.48 22.28
N LYS A 102 -11.00 15.69 21.66
CA LYS A 102 -12.30 15.81 22.32
C LYS A 102 -12.65 14.59 23.17
N TYR A 103 -12.40 13.38 22.64
CA TYR A 103 -12.76 12.11 23.30
C TYR A 103 -11.59 11.47 24.05
N ASN A 104 -10.45 12.15 24.16
CA ASN A 104 -9.23 11.63 24.78
C ASN A 104 -8.82 10.26 24.21
N LYS A 105 -8.83 10.12 22.89
CA LYS A 105 -8.47 8.90 22.14
C LYS A 105 -7.09 9.02 21.50
N LYS A 106 -6.36 7.90 21.44
CA LYS A 106 -5.07 7.83 20.73
C LYS A 106 -5.20 7.36 19.30
N HIS A 107 -6.26 6.68 18.97
CA HIS A 107 -6.53 6.09 17.65
C HIS A 107 -7.71 6.79 16.95
N PRO A 108 -7.73 6.74 15.62
CA PRO A 108 -6.76 6.09 14.73
C PRO A 108 -5.43 6.84 14.64
N LEU A 109 -4.32 6.10 14.44
CA LEU A 109 -3.08 6.70 13.94
C LEU A 109 -3.26 7.03 12.47
N VAL A 110 -2.87 8.23 12.06
CA VAL A 110 -2.97 8.63 10.65
C VAL A 110 -1.61 8.56 9.99
N SER A 111 -1.52 7.88 8.85
CA SER A 111 -0.34 7.85 7.98
C SER A 111 -0.67 8.37 6.59
N ILE A 112 0.35 8.88 5.90
CA ILE A 112 0.24 9.38 4.53
C ILE A 112 1.03 8.46 3.60
N ASN A 113 0.39 8.01 2.53
CA ASN A 113 1.04 7.31 1.43
C ASN A 113 1.16 8.24 0.23
N TYR A 114 2.38 8.46 -0.23
CA TYR A 114 2.71 9.25 -1.42
C TYR A 114 3.33 8.32 -2.46
N THR A 115 2.73 8.23 -3.64
CA THR A 115 3.31 7.46 -4.75
C THR A 115 4.06 8.39 -5.68
N ILE A 116 5.36 8.16 -5.82
CA ILE A 116 6.25 8.97 -6.68
C ILE A 116 5.99 8.59 -8.14
N ILE A 117 5.63 9.58 -8.95
CA ILE A 117 5.40 9.50 -10.39
C ILE A 117 6.00 10.73 -11.10
N GLU A 118 5.97 10.78 -12.43
CA GLU A 118 6.53 11.88 -13.23
C GLU A 118 5.89 13.26 -12.97
N TYR A 119 4.70 13.31 -12.36
CA TYR A 119 3.98 14.58 -12.10
C TYR A 119 4.24 15.17 -10.72
N ASN A 120 4.97 14.46 -9.87
CA ASN A 120 5.16 14.86 -8.47
C ASN A 120 6.56 14.53 -7.92
N SER A 121 7.46 14.01 -8.73
CA SER A 121 8.81 13.61 -8.30
C SER A 121 9.67 14.77 -7.81
N ASP A 122 9.33 16.00 -8.19
CA ASP A 122 9.96 17.27 -7.77
C ASP A 122 9.24 17.97 -6.61
N GLN A 123 8.19 17.35 -6.04
CA GLN A 123 7.30 17.98 -5.07
C GLN A 123 7.42 17.45 -3.63
N LEU A 124 8.34 16.52 -3.35
CA LEU A 124 8.41 15.83 -2.06
C LEU A 124 8.69 16.79 -0.91
N VAL A 125 9.67 17.70 -1.09
CA VAL A 125 10.05 18.70 -0.06
C VAL A 125 8.93 19.70 0.18
N SER A 126 8.32 20.24 -0.88
CA SER A 126 7.20 21.17 -0.75
C SER A 126 5.99 20.52 -0.09
N PHE A 127 5.72 19.25 -0.39
CA PHE A 127 4.65 18.48 0.23
C PHE A 127 4.90 18.28 1.73
N ILE A 128 6.08 17.81 2.14
CA ILE A 128 6.42 17.60 3.56
C ILE A 128 6.34 18.92 4.34
N ASN A 129 6.86 20.02 3.78
CA ASN A 129 6.76 21.33 4.42
C ASN A 129 5.31 21.79 4.60
N TYR A 130 4.44 21.51 3.63
CA TYR A 130 3.00 21.79 3.76
C TYR A 130 2.35 20.97 4.88
N MET A 131 2.75 19.70 5.02
CA MET A 131 2.16 18.74 5.96
C MET A 131 2.73 18.83 7.38
N ASP A 132 3.81 19.55 7.61
CA ASP A 132 4.57 19.61 8.89
C ASP A 132 3.72 20.06 10.10
N LYS A 133 2.62 20.74 9.86
CA LYS A 133 1.69 21.24 10.89
C LYS A 133 0.68 20.19 11.38
N TYR A 134 0.59 19.01 10.73
CA TYR A 134 -0.38 17.96 11.06
C TYR A 134 0.26 16.83 11.85
N ASP A 135 -0.51 16.22 12.75
CA ASP A 135 -0.09 15.04 13.54
C ASP A 135 -0.19 13.77 12.69
N VAL A 136 0.85 13.52 11.89
CA VAL A 136 0.96 12.34 11.03
C VAL A 136 1.95 11.35 11.62
N ALA A 137 1.49 10.13 11.87
CA ALA A 137 2.28 9.07 12.48
C ALA A 137 3.37 8.50 11.56
N LEU A 138 3.16 8.54 10.23
CA LEU A 138 4.13 8.05 9.25
C LEU A 138 3.85 8.63 7.85
N TYR A 139 4.90 9.12 7.21
CA TYR A 139 4.90 9.42 5.77
C TYR A 139 5.62 8.31 5.03
N THR A 140 4.95 7.70 4.05
CA THR A 140 5.56 6.69 3.18
C THR A 140 5.64 7.23 1.76
N PHE A 141 6.84 7.49 1.28
CA PHE A 141 7.12 7.82 -0.11
C PHE A 141 7.48 6.54 -0.86
N SER A 142 6.57 6.08 -1.70
CA SER A 142 6.76 4.85 -2.46
C SER A 142 7.13 5.18 -3.90
N HIS A 143 8.27 4.67 -4.37
CA HIS A 143 8.52 4.62 -5.80
C HIS A 143 7.45 3.76 -6.48
N SER A 144 7.10 4.12 -7.71
CA SER A 144 6.11 3.34 -8.48
C SER A 144 6.53 1.88 -8.56
N ASN A 145 5.61 0.99 -8.19
CA ASN A 145 5.79 -0.44 -8.38
C ASN A 145 5.08 -0.87 -9.67
N PHE A 146 5.75 -1.68 -10.48
CA PHE A 146 5.26 -2.06 -11.79
C PHE A 146 5.79 -3.43 -12.22
N VAL A 147 5.15 -4.00 -13.22
CA VAL A 147 5.63 -5.18 -13.95
C VAL A 147 5.62 -4.83 -15.43
N THR A 148 6.80 -4.89 -16.09
CA THR A 148 6.89 -4.68 -17.53
C THR A 148 6.51 -5.94 -18.30
N THR A 149 6.32 -5.82 -19.62
CA THR A 149 6.10 -6.96 -20.51
C THR A 149 7.28 -7.94 -20.43
N GLU A 150 8.52 -7.43 -20.48
CA GLU A 150 9.73 -8.23 -20.35
C GLU A 150 9.77 -9.02 -19.02
N MET A 151 9.49 -8.36 -17.89
CA MET A 151 9.43 -9.02 -16.58
C MET A 151 8.36 -10.10 -16.54
N SER A 152 7.20 -9.82 -17.11
CA SER A 152 6.06 -10.74 -17.18
C SER A 152 6.38 -11.96 -18.04
N ASP A 153 6.95 -11.76 -19.24
CA ASP A 153 7.30 -12.84 -20.17
C ASP A 153 8.40 -13.75 -19.59
N LEU A 154 9.43 -13.14 -18.99
CA LEU A 154 10.48 -13.88 -18.30
C LEU A 154 9.92 -14.70 -17.12
N HIS A 155 8.96 -14.13 -16.37
CA HIS A 155 8.28 -14.84 -15.28
C HIS A 155 7.45 -16.00 -15.83
N ASN A 156 6.63 -15.77 -16.84
CA ASN A 156 5.70 -16.75 -17.37
C ASN A 156 6.42 -17.93 -18.02
N THR A 157 7.55 -17.69 -18.68
CA THR A 157 8.41 -18.74 -19.24
C THR A 157 8.91 -19.68 -18.14
N LYS A 158 9.29 -19.18 -16.97
CA LYS A 158 9.92 -19.96 -15.89
C LYS A 158 8.94 -20.46 -14.85
N PHE A 159 7.93 -19.64 -14.52
CA PHE A 159 7.06 -19.83 -13.35
C PHE A 159 5.57 -19.66 -13.65
N GLY A 160 5.16 -19.51 -14.91
CA GLY A 160 3.76 -19.35 -15.30
C GLY A 160 2.84 -20.47 -14.80
N HIS A 161 3.37 -21.71 -14.66
CA HIS A 161 2.67 -22.85 -14.09
C HIS A 161 2.39 -22.74 -12.58
N ILE A 162 3.09 -21.83 -11.86
CA ILE A 162 2.89 -21.58 -10.43
C ILE A 162 1.90 -20.42 -10.22
N GLY A 163 2.00 -19.39 -11.06
CA GLY A 163 1.12 -18.23 -11.07
C GLY A 163 1.48 -17.34 -12.26
N HIS A 164 0.51 -17.05 -13.10
CA HIS A 164 0.72 -16.24 -14.29
C HIS A 164 0.91 -14.76 -13.90
N SER A 165 1.86 -14.09 -14.53
CA SER A 165 2.09 -12.66 -14.38
C SER A 165 1.61 -11.89 -15.60
N ARG A 166 1.26 -10.62 -15.41
CA ARG A 166 0.88 -9.70 -16.49
C ARG A 166 1.50 -8.33 -16.24
N PRO A 167 1.76 -7.55 -17.29
CA PRO A 167 2.21 -6.17 -17.15
C PRO A 167 1.22 -5.34 -16.35
N THR A 168 1.72 -4.52 -15.43
CA THR A 168 0.89 -3.65 -14.56
C THR A 168 1.56 -2.32 -14.28
N CYS A 169 0.75 -1.27 -14.13
CA CYS A 169 1.18 0.08 -13.72
C CYS A 169 2.20 0.75 -14.66
N ILE A 170 2.22 0.39 -15.95
CA ILE A 170 3.15 0.95 -16.93
C ILE A 170 2.47 1.73 -18.07
N THR A 171 1.15 1.56 -18.25
CA THR A 171 0.43 2.09 -19.43
C THR A 171 0.33 3.60 -19.47
N ASN A 172 0.38 4.27 -18.32
CA ASN A 172 0.21 5.72 -18.22
C ASN A 172 1.38 6.42 -17.50
N THR A 173 2.49 5.73 -17.28
CA THR A 173 3.67 6.29 -16.59
C THR A 173 4.84 6.39 -17.56
N ASN A 174 5.41 7.57 -17.68
CA ASN A 174 6.62 7.80 -18.46
C ASN A 174 7.80 8.06 -17.54
N PHE A 175 8.51 7.00 -17.17
CA PHE A 175 9.66 7.07 -16.28
C PHE A 175 10.79 7.98 -16.79
N ASN A 176 10.94 8.16 -18.11
CA ASN A 176 11.93 9.08 -18.70
C ASN A 176 11.66 10.56 -18.39
N LYS A 177 10.46 10.91 -17.86
CA LYS A 177 10.14 12.27 -17.45
C LYS A 177 10.48 12.56 -15.99
N ILE A 178 10.92 11.57 -15.23
CA ILE A 178 11.41 11.76 -13.87
C ILE A 178 12.86 12.25 -13.97
N ASP A 179 13.13 13.41 -13.38
CA ASP A 179 14.49 13.88 -13.15
C ASP A 179 15.05 13.14 -11.91
N TYR A 180 15.91 12.16 -12.14
CA TYR A 180 16.44 11.30 -11.09
C TYR A 180 17.42 12.03 -10.16
N GLU A 181 18.15 13.02 -10.68
CA GLU A 181 19.01 13.88 -9.84
C GLU A 181 18.18 14.74 -8.91
N GLU A 182 17.17 15.44 -9.44
CA GLU A 182 16.27 16.23 -8.63
C GLU A 182 15.53 15.37 -7.59
N LEU A 183 14.99 14.22 -7.98
CA LEU A 183 14.32 13.31 -7.05
C LEU A 183 15.27 12.84 -5.94
N SER A 184 16.51 12.48 -6.28
CA SER A 184 17.53 12.10 -5.30
C SER A 184 17.84 13.24 -4.34
N ASN A 185 17.98 14.47 -4.85
CA ASN A 185 18.22 15.65 -4.03
C ASN A 185 17.07 15.93 -3.07
N GLN A 186 15.81 15.78 -3.50
CA GLN A 186 14.62 15.89 -2.65
C GLN A 186 14.62 14.86 -1.52
N ILE A 187 14.91 13.60 -1.84
CA ILE A 187 14.98 12.50 -0.87
C ILE A 187 16.08 12.78 0.18
N LEU A 188 17.28 13.12 -0.27
CA LEU A 188 18.42 13.44 0.62
C LEU A 188 18.16 14.67 1.47
N HIS A 189 17.52 15.70 0.92
CA HIS A 189 17.12 16.90 1.65
C HIS A 189 16.16 16.52 2.80
N ILE A 190 15.11 15.74 2.53
CA ILE A 190 14.16 15.31 3.56
C ILE A 190 14.86 14.50 4.65
N LYS A 191 15.69 13.52 4.28
CA LYS A 191 16.45 12.70 5.24
C LYS A 191 17.33 13.56 6.15
N LYS A 192 17.95 14.62 5.61
CA LYS A 192 18.84 15.51 6.36
C LYS A 192 18.10 16.52 7.24
N THR A 193 17.05 17.15 6.71
CA THR A 193 16.40 18.31 7.35
C THR A 193 15.18 17.95 8.18
N LYS A 194 14.57 16.81 7.92
CA LYS A 194 13.35 16.32 8.57
C LYS A 194 13.58 14.99 9.30
N SER A 195 14.78 14.79 9.85
CA SER A 195 15.17 13.55 10.54
C SER A 195 14.28 13.20 11.75
N ASN A 196 13.56 14.17 12.32
CA ASN A 196 12.61 13.96 13.41
C ASN A 196 11.20 13.57 12.92
N LEU A 197 10.90 13.66 11.63
CA LEU A 197 9.63 13.20 11.09
C LEU A 197 9.70 11.70 10.80
N PRO A 198 8.62 10.98 11.04
CA PRO A 198 8.54 9.55 10.71
C PRO A 198 8.35 9.37 9.19
N VAL A 199 9.44 9.42 8.44
CA VAL A 199 9.45 9.29 6.98
C VAL A 199 10.09 7.97 6.56
N LEU A 200 9.45 7.26 5.63
CA LEU A 200 9.93 6.03 5.02
C LEU A 200 9.94 6.19 3.50
N PHE A 201 11.06 5.86 2.86
CA PHE A 201 11.18 5.71 1.40
C PHE A 201 11.17 4.25 1.01
N VAL A 202 10.38 3.88 -0.01
CA VAL A 202 10.21 2.46 -0.41
C VAL A 202 10.28 2.32 -1.94
N PRO A 203 11.34 1.70 -2.47
CA PRO A 203 12.62 1.39 -1.82
C PRO A 203 13.36 2.65 -1.40
N ASP A 204 14.30 2.49 -0.46
CA ASP A 204 15.16 3.59 -0.04
C ASP A 204 16.46 3.56 -0.85
N PHE A 205 16.65 4.58 -1.69
CA PHE A 205 17.82 4.74 -2.54
C PHE A 205 18.78 5.80 -1.97
N ASN A 206 20.08 5.64 -2.30
CA ASN A 206 21.14 6.51 -1.79
C ASN A 206 21.53 7.62 -2.77
N ASN A 207 21.25 7.44 -4.07
CA ASN A 207 21.66 8.35 -5.14
C ASN A 207 20.79 8.21 -6.38
N ALA A 208 20.97 9.12 -7.33
CA ALA A 208 20.24 9.17 -8.58
C ALA A 208 20.50 7.94 -9.49
N GLU A 209 21.72 7.38 -9.46
CA GLU A 209 22.05 6.19 -10.26
C GLU A 209 21.21 4.98 -9.83
N GLU A 210 21.01 4.77 -8.51
CA GLU A 210 20.15 3.70 -8.02
C GLU A 210 18.69 3.89 -8.46
N ILE A 211 18.21 5.14 -8.48
CA ILE A 211 16.85 5.50 -8.92
C ILE A 211 16.71 5.25 -10.41
N ASP A 212 17.66 5.70 -11.23
CA ASP A 212 17.69 5.46 -12.68
C ASP A 212 17.66 3.96 -12.98
N VAL A 213 18.55 3.21 -12.37
CA VAL A 213 18.60 1.74 -12.54
C VAL A 213 17.29 1.08 -12.08
N TYR A 214 16.62 1.58 -11.05
CA TYR A 214 15.32 1.07 -10.62
C TYR A 214 14.27 1.22 -11.71
N TYR A 215 14.18 2.38 -12.32
CA TYR A 215 13.15 2.65 -13.33
C TYR A 215 13.52 2.13 -14.73
N MET A 216 14.82 2.07 -15.09
CA MET A 216 15.25 1.79 -16.46
C MET A 216 15.81 0.38 -16.67
N ASN A 217 16.42 -0.25 -15.66
CA ASN A 217 16.96 -1.61 -15.80
C ASN A 217 16.06 -2.64 -15.12
N HIS A 218 15.02 -3.10 -15.82
CA HIS A 218 13.95 -3.93 -15.28
C HIS A 218 14.37 -5.34 -14.85
N THR A 219 15.56 -5.80 -15.22
CA THR A 219 16.10 -7.11 -14.85
C THR A 219 17.00 -7.08 -13.61
N LYS A 220 17.47 -5.88 -13.22
CA LYS A 220 18.35 -5.73 -12.04
C LYS A 220 17.55 -5.88 -10.75
N LYS A 221 18.07 -6.75 -9.88
CA LYS A 221 17.60 -6.90 -8.50
C LYS A 221 18.27 -5.87 -7.60
N PHE A 222 17.50 -5.28 -6.69
CA PHE A 222 17.99 -4.42 -5.62
C PHE A 222 18.02 -5.19 -4.29
N GLY A 223 19.15 -5.12 -3.60
CA GLY A 223 19.37 -5.77 -2.30
C GLY A 223 19.31 -7.31 -2.36
N ASN A 224 19.42 -7.92 -1.19
CA ASN A 224 19.41 -9.39 -1.01
C ASN A 224 18.15 -9.89 -0.29
N ARG A 225 17.06 -9.13 -0.33
CA ARG A 225 15.84 -9.47 0.39
C ARG A 225 15.11 -10.65 -0.26
N THR A 226 14.55 -11.49 0.59
CA THR A 226 13.63 -12.57 0.21
C THR A 226 12.21 -12.13 0.54
N CYS A 227 11.26 -12.39 -0.34
CA CYS A 227 9.86 -12.05 -0.12
C CYS A 227 9.24 -12.98 0.94
N PHE A 228 8.69 -12.41 2.01
CA PHE A 228 7.93 -13.13 3.05
C PHE A 228 6.42 -12.91 2.98
N VAL A 229 5.93 -12.18 1.99
CA VAL A 229 4.50 -11.86 1.84
C VAL A 229 3.60 -13.11 1.92
N PRO A 230 3.85 -14.22 1.21
CA PRO A 230 2.97 -15.38 1.25
C PRO A 230 2.93 -16.13 2.59
N TRP A 231 3.79 -15.78 3.54
CA TRP A 231 3.78 -16.35 4.89
C TRP A 231 3.16 -15.44 5.94
N LYS A 232 2.93 -14.17 5.60
CA LYS A 232 2.44 -13.16 6.55
C LYS A 232 1.17 -12.46 6.10
N TYR A 233 0.81 -12.56 4.82
CA TYR A 233 -0.26 -11.79 4.21
C TYR A 233 -1.09 -12.64 3.25
N ALA A 234 -2.40 -12.46 3.29
CA ALA A 234 -3.34 -12.98 2.30
C ALA A 234 -4.27 -11.84 1.87
N GLN A 235 -4.53 -11.74 0.59
CA GLN A 235 -5.53 -10.83 0.04
C GLN A 235 -6.80 -11.63 -0.27
N ILE A 236 -7.92 -11.14 0.24
CA ILE A 236 -9.24 -11.70 -0.04
C ILE A 236 -9.93 -10.76 -1.02
N LEU A 237 -10.31 -11.28 -2.16
CA LEU A 237 -11.04 -10.52 -3.18
C LEU A 237 -12.53 -10.48 -2.88
N VAL A 238 -13.27 -9.58 -3.53
CA VAL A 238 -14.72 -9.42 -3.34
C VAL A 238 -15.52 -10.67 -3.68
N ASN A 239 -15.02 -11.53 -4.57
CA ASN A 239 -15.60 -12.83 -4.92
C ASN A 239 -15.20 -13.96 -3.96
N GLY A 240 -14.46 -13.65 -2.89
CA GLY A 240 -13.98 -14.60 -1.90
C GLY A 240 -12.67 -15.33 -2.27
N ASP A 241 -12.09 -15.05 -3.41
CA ASP A 241 -10.82 -15.66 -3.81
C ASP A 241 -9.66 -15.20 -2.93
N VAL A 242 -8.83 -16.17 -2.53
CA VAL A 242 -7.62 -15.92 -1.73
C VAL A 242 -6.41 -15.87 -2.65
N THR A 243 -5.70 -14.76 -2.60
CA THR A 243 -4.47 -14.54 -3.36
C THR A 243 -3.39 -13.89 -2.47
N VAL A 244 -2.22 -13.62 -3.00
CA VAL A 244 -1.15 -12.89 -2.29
C VAL A 244 -1.16 -11.41 -2.68
N LEU A 245 -0.84 -11.09 -3.93
CA LEU A 245 -0.85 -9.71 -4.44
C LEU A 245 -1.40 -9.73 -5.87
N THR A 246 -2.59 -9.18 -6.07
CA THR A 246 -3.26 -9.13 -7.38
C THR A 246 -2.51 -8.30 -8.42
N ARG A 247 -1.61 -7.45 -7.97
CA ARG A 247 -0.86 -6.53 -8.86
C ARG A 247 0.17 -7.25 -9.72
N CYS A 248 0.79 -8.33 -9.19
CA CYS A 248 1.89 -9.02 -9.85
C CYS A 248 1.48 -10.34 -10.48
N PHE A 249 0.50 -11.02 -9.86
CA PHE A 249 0.13 -12.39 -10.23
C PHE A 249 -1.37 -12.56 -10.36
N ASP A 250 -1.76 -13.31 -11.36
CA ASP A 250 -3.10 -13.83 -11.54
C ASP A 250 -3.13 -15.27 -10.99
N VAL A 251 -3.14 -15.38 -9.66
CA VAL A 251 -3.12 -16.66 -8.94
C VAL A 251 -4.15 -16.67 -7.82
N THR A 252 -4.97 -17.72 -7.78
CA THR A 252 -5.92 -18.00 -6.71
C THR A 252 -5.55 -19.28 -6.00
N PHE A 253 -5.47 -19.25 -4.68
CA PHE A 253 -5.13 -20.42 -3.86
C PHE A 253 -6.35 -21.21 -3.40
N GLY A 254 -7.52 -20.60 -3.39
CA GLY A 254 -8.82 -21.14 -3.02
C GLY A 254 -9.82 -20.01 -2.81
N ASN A 255 -11.01 -20.34 -2.30
CA ASN A 255 -12.09 -19.38 -2.10
C ASN A 255 -12.71 -19.56 -0.72
N ILE A 256 -12.82 -18.47 0.08
CA ILE A 256 -13.32 -18.51 1.46
C ILE A 256 -14.81 -18.82 1.59
N PHE A 257 -15.57 -18.76 0.50
CA PHE A 257 -16.97 -19.18 0.49
C PHE A 257 -17.12 -20.69 0.24
N LYS A 258 -16.03 -21.38 -0.17
CA LYS A 258 -16.02 -22.81 -0.51
C LYS A 258 -15.15 -23.65 0.42
N ASN A 259 -14.16 -23.05 1.03
CA ASN A 259 -13.14 -23.74 1.81
C ASN A 259 -12.81 -22.97 3.09
N GLU A 260 -12.49 -23.70 4.15
CA GLU A 260 -11.90 -23.10 5.35
C GLU A 260 -10.56 -22.43 5.02
N PHE A 261 -10.31 -21.24 5.58
CA PHE A 261 -9.10 -20.47 5.27
C PHE A 261 -7.81 -21.23 5.60
N GLU A 262 -7.78 -21.97 6.70
CA GLU A 262 -6.61 -22.77 7.07
C GLU A 262 -6.26 -23.83 6.03
N ASN A 263 -7.28 -24.44 5.42
CA ASN A 263 -7.09 -25.43 4.36
C ASN A 263 -6.53 -24.78 3.08
N ILE A 264 -6.94 -23.53 2.78
CA ILE A 264 -6.38 -22.75 1.68
C ILE A 264 -4.93 -22.36 1.99
N TRP A 265 -4.69 -21.81 3.17
CA TRP A 265 -3.40 -21.31 3.62
C TRP A 265 -2.32 -22.39 3.70
N ASN A 266 -2.70 -23.60 4.12
CA ASN A 266 -1.84 -24.76 4.21
C ASN A 266 -1.99 -25.73 3.02
N GLY A 267 -2.79 -25.37 2.01
CA GLY A 267 -3.06 -26.18 0.85
C GLY A 267 -1.87 -26.38 -0.08
N SER A 268 -1.95 -27.38 -0.95
CA SER A 268 -0.87 -27.74 -1.88
C SER A 268 -0.45 -26.59 -2.78
N ARG A 269 -1.39 -25.82 -3.34
CA ARG A 269 -1.10 -24.68 -4.22
C ARG A 269 -0.29 -23.59 -3.50
N MET A 270 -0.67 -23.22 -2.27
CA MET A 270 0.06 -22.25 -1.46
C MET A 270 1.44 -22.78 -1.06
N LYS A 271 1.55 -24.04 -0.70
CA LYS A 271 2.83 -24.71 -0.39
C LYS A 271 3.76 -24.71 -1.60
N THR A 272 3.26 -25.04 -2.79
CA THR A 272 4.03 -25.03 -4.04
C THR A 272 4.54 -23.63 -4.36
N PHE A 273 3.67 -22.61 -4.26
CA PHE A 273 4.05 -21.20 -4.45
C PHE A 273 5.14 -20.77 -3.49
N ARG A 274 4.96 -21.03 -2.18
CA ARG A 274 5.96 -20.72 -1.14
C ARG A 274 7.28 -21.45 -1.37
N SER A 275 7.24 -22.74 -1.73
CA SER A 275 8.45 -23.53 -2.01
C SER A 275 9.25 -22.97 -3.18
N ALA A 276 8.56 -22.64 -4.27
CA ALA A 276 9.21 -22.02 -5.43
C ALA A 276 9.80 -20.66 -5.10
N LEU A 277 9.08 -19.83 -4.34
CA LEU A 277 9.57 -18.52 -3.92
C LEU A 277 10.79 -18.64 -2.97
N LYS A 278 10.74 -19.58 -2.01
CA LYS A 278 11.86 -19.86 -1.12
C LYS A 278 13.12 -20.30 -1.89
N LYS A 279 12.96 -21.18 -2.88
CA LYS A 279 14.08 -21.67 -3.71
C LYS A 279 14.71 -20.56 -4.55
N ASN A 280 13.93 -19.59 -5.03
CA ASN A 280 14.38 -18.56 -5.97
C ASN A 280 14.55 -17.17 -5.33
N SER A 281 14.20 -17.00 -4.04
CA SER A 281 14.17 -15.76 -3.26
C SER A 281 13.12 -14.74 -3.75
N TYR A 282 12.89 -14.64 -5.03
CA TYR A 282 11.90 -13.80 -5.71
C TYR A 282 11.61 -14.36 -7.11
N PHE A 283 10.51 -13.93 -7.72
CA PHE A 283 10.23 -14.20 -9.13
C PHE A 283 10.59 -12.99 -10.02
N PRO A 284 10.81 -13.16 -11.34
CA PRO A 284 11.07 -12.04 -12.23
C PRO A 284 10.04 -10.91 -12.14
N ALA A 285 8.75 -11.23 -11.98
CA ALA A 285 7.69 -10.24 -11.77
C ALA A 285 7.75 -9.51 -10.41
N CYS A 286 8.64 -9.89 -9.49
CA CYS A 286 8.77 -9.27 -8.17
C CYS A 286 9.80 -8.13 -8.12
N LEU A 287 10.59 -7.91 -9.18
CA LEU A 287 11.75 -7.00 -9.14
C LEU A 287 11.40 -5.54 -8.83
N ARG A 288 10.14 -5.13 -9.02
CA ARG A 288 9.62 -3.79 -8.72
C ARG A 288 8.43 -3.84 -7.77
N CYS A 289 8.41 -4.84 -6.89
CA CYS A 289 7.31 -5.08 -5.96
C CYS A 289 7.56 -4.39 -4.61
N CYS A 290 6.58 -3.64 -4.12
CA CYS A 290 6.65 -2.99 -2.80
C CYS A 290 6.79 -3.98 -1.62
N GLY A 291 6.42 -5.25 -1.79
CA GLY A 291 6.59 -6.29 -0.75
C GLY A 291 7.99 -6.90 -0.68
N LEU A 292 8.90 -6.48 -1.55
CA LEU A 292 10.28 -6.94 -1.57
C LEU A 292 11.24 -5.96 -0.83
N PHE A 293 10.78 -4.73 -0.56
CA PHE A 293 11.56 -3.64 0.04
C PHE A 293 11.15 -3.31 1.47
#